data_c2a8814bf17f8fc411c894c1446bfe5e
#
_entry.id   c2a8814bf17f8fc411c894c1446bfe5e
#
_cell.length_a   1.000
_cell.length_b   1.000
_cell.length_c   1.000
_cell.angle_alpha   90.00
_cell.angle_beta   90.00
_cell.angle_gamma   90.00
#
_symmetry.space_group_name_H-M   'P 1'
#
loop_
_entity.id
_entity.type
_entity.pdbx_description
1 polymer ?
#
loop_
_entity_poly.entity_id
_entity_poly.type
_entity_poly.pdbx_seq_one_letter_code
_entity_poly.pdbx_strand_id
1 'polypeptide(L)'
;MSRLSEIVRTLAFEIVFYLGTVVYVLGALALVGISPRAFRRVVGHWGHFHLACVRGLLGIRVVEEGRVPDGPVLIACRHESMFEAVDMPRLLDNPGVFAKAELLRIPLWGWVGERFGLIGVERDQGAKALRKMVARAREISGEGRPLAIFPEGTRIAHGSRAPLQAGFAGLYKLLGLPVVPIAVDSGPLYHRRWKQRGTITIRIGEPIEPGLPREVIEGRVLDAINALNRAD
;
A
#
# COMPACT_ATOMS: atom_id res chain seq x y z
N MET A 1 -30.25 -0.37 -1.07
CA MET A 1 -29.87 -1.30 -2.19
C MET A 1 -30.11 -2.72 -1.74
N SER A 2 -30.49 -3.64 -2.65
CA SER A 2 -30.68 -5.02 -2.26
C SER A 2 -29.35 -5.74 -2.01
N ARG A 3 -29.29 -6.58 -0.99
CA ARG A 3 -28.12 -7.45 -0.67
C ARG A 3 -27.66 -8.28 -1.88
N LEU A 4 -28.60 -8.66 -2.75
CA LEU A 4 -28.30 -9.38 -3.99
C LEU A 4 -27.40 -8.56 -4.93
N SER A 5 -27.66 -7.27 -5.07
CA SER A 5 -26.83 -6.36 -5.90
C SER A 5 -25.39 -6.25 -5.39
N GLU A 6 -25.17 -6.22 -4.07
CA GLU A 6 -23.84 -6.21 -3.48
C GLU A 6 -23.09 -7.53 -3.75
N ILE A 7 -23.77 -8.65 -3.63
CA ILE A 7 -23.24 -9.98 -3.92
C ILE A 7 -22.77 -10.06 -5.37
N VAL A 8 -23.68 -9.79 -6.32
CA VAL A 8 -23.38 -9.89 -7.77
C VAL A 8 -22.19 -9.00 -8.16
N ARG A 9 -22.13 -7.78 -7.64
CA ARG A 9 -21.06 -6.83 -7.93
C ARG A 9 -19.73 -7.26 -7.34
N THR A 10 -19.75 -7.78 -6.11
CA THR A 10 -18.54 -8.28 -5.47
C THR A 10 -17.99 -9.48 -6.22
N LEU A 11 -18.84 -10.46 -6.60
CA LEU A 11 -18.42 -11.62 -7.38
C LEU A 11 -17.87 -11.21 -8.75
N ALA A 12 -18.57 -10.32 -9.46
CA ALA A 12 -18.09 -9.80 -10.74
C ALA A 12 -16.72 -9.11 -10.60
N PHE A 13 -16.53 -8.29 -9.55
CA PHE A 13 -15.27 -7.67 -9.24
C PHE A 13 -14.18 -8.72 -8.97
N GLU A 14 -14.42 -9.69 -8.11
CA GLU A 14 -13.43 -10.71 -7.76
C GLU A 14 -13.01 -11.52 -8.98
N ILE A 15 -13.97 -11.99 -9.78
CA ILE A 15 -13.67 -12.75 -11.01
C ILE A 15 -12.83 -11.90 -11.97
N VAL A 16 -13.29 -10.70 -12.32
CA VAL A 16 -12.61 -9.84 -13.30
C VAL A 16 -11.22 -9.43 -12.78
N PHE A 17 -11.13 -8.99 -11.53
CA PHE A 17 -9.88 -8.52 -10.95
C PHE A 17 -8.84 -9.64 -10.83
N TYR A 18 -9.21 -10.82 -10.33
CA TYR A 18 -8.23 -11.91 -10.17
C TYR A 18 -7.82 -12.51 -11.52
N LEU A 19 -8.75 -12.71 -12.47
CA LEU A 19 -8.38 -13.15 -13.83
C LEU A 19 -7.49 -12.11 -14.52
N GLY A 20 -7.82 -10.84 -14.42
CA GLY A 20 -6.98 -9.77 -14.94
C GLY A 20 -5.61 -9.73 -14.27
N THR A 21 -5.54 -9.95 -12.94
CA THR A 21 -4.25 -10.04 -12.23
C THR A 21 -3.35 -11.14 -12.80
N VAL A 22 -3.91 -12.30 -13.14
CA VAL A 22 -3.14 -13.36 -13.81
C VAL A 22 -2.55 -12.86 -15.13
N VAL A 23 -3.33 -12.16 -15.94
CA VAL A 23 -2.85 -11.58 -17.22
C VAL A 23 -1.72 -10.58 -16.98
N TYR A 24 -1.88 -9.67 -16.00
CA TYR A 24 -0.83 -8.71 -15.65
C TYR A 24 0.44 -9.38 -15.12
N VAL A 25 0.33 -10.43 -14.31
CA VAL A 25 1.49 -11.21 -13.82
C VAL A 25 2.22 -11.88 -14.97
N LEU A 26 1.50 -12.53 -15.90
CA LEU A 26 2.11 -13.15 -17.09
C LEU A 26 2.78 -12.10 -17.99
N GLY A 27 2.14 -10.94 -18.21
CA GLY A 27 2.72 -9.83 -18.94
C GLY A 27 3.98 -9.27 -18.28
N ALA A 28 3.99 -9.14 -16.95
CA ALA A 28 5.15 -8.71 -16.19
C ALA A 28 6.30 -9.74 -16.28
N LEU A 29 6.00 -11.03 -16.19
CA LEU A 29 6.98 -12.11 -16.35
C LEU A 29 7.64 -12.08 -17.74
N ALA A 30 6.88 -11.85 -18.79
CA ALA A 30 7.41 -11.76 -20.16
C ALA A 30 8.35 -10.54 -20.33
N LEU A 31 8.18 -9.47 -19.56
CA LEU A 31 8.90 -8.21 -19.74
C LEU A 31 10.06 -8.00 -18.76
N VAL A 32 10.11 -8.73 -17.65
CA VAL A 32 11.08 -8.50 -16.56
C VAL A 32 12.54 -8.59 -17.01
N GLY A 33 12.86 -9.50 -17.93
CA GLY A 33 14.21 -9.68 -18.49
C GLY A 33 14.47 -8.87 -19.77
N ILE A 34 13.44 -8.24 -20.34
CA ILE A 34 13.52 -7.57 -21.64
C ILE A 34 13.60 -6.06 -21.45
N SER A 35 12.69 -5.47 -20.66
CA SER A 35 12.59 -4.03 -20.49
C SER A 35 12.14 -3.67 -19.08
N PRO A 36 13.02 -3.19 -18.20
CA PRO A 36 12.67 -2.73 -16.87
C PRO A 36 11.59 -1.63 -16.87
N ARG A 37 11.62 -0.74 -17.86
CA ARG A 37 10.60 0.33 -18.01
C ARG A 37 9.23 -0.25 -18.35
N ALA A 38 9.16 -1.19 -19.31
CA ALA A 38 7.90 -1.83 -19.70
C ALA A 38 7.35 -2.68 -18.55
N PHE A 39 8.20 -3.42 -17.85
CA PHE A 39 7.84 -4.17 -16.64
C PHE A 39 7.20 -3.28 -15.59
N ARG A 40 7.83 -2.16 -15.22
CA ARG A 40 7.31 -1.22 -14.22
C ARG A 40 5.96 -0.63 -14.66
N ARG A 41 5.80 -0.29 -15.95
CA ARG A 41 4.53 0.20 -16.51
C ARG A 41 3.41 -0.81 -16.38
N VAL A 42 3.67 -2.09 -16.67
CA VAL A 42 2.67 -3.16 -16.52
C VAL A 42 2.18 -3.27 -15.09
N VAL A 43 3.10 -3.22 -14.11
CA VAL A 43 2.71 -3.26 -12.68
C VAL A 43 1.93 -2.01 -12.28
N GLY A 44 2.34 -0.82 -12.73
CA GLY A 44 1.57 0.41 -12.52
C GLY A 44 0.17 0.35 -13.13
N HIS A 45 0.05 -0.16 -14.36
CA HIS A 45 -1.25 -0.36 -15.04
C HIS A 45 -2.13 -1.39 -14.31
N TRP A 46 -1.57 -2.38 -13.62
CA TRP A 46 -2.35 -3.27 -12.76
C TRP A 46 -3.06 -2.52 -11.63
N GLY A 47 -2.41 -1.54 -11.01
CA GLY A 47 -3.06 -0.66 -10.03
C GLY A 47 -4.20 0.18 -10.65
N HIS A 48 -4.01 0.73 -11.86
CA HIS A 48 -5.07 1.43 -12.60
C HIS A 48 -6.23 0.49 -12.98
N PHE A 49 -5.92 -0.74 -13.36
CA PHE A 49 -6.94 -1.77 -13.63
C PHE A 49 -7.75 -2.10 -12.38
N HIS A 50 -7.09 -2.24 -11.22
CA HIS A 50 -7.78 -2.38 -9.93
C HIS A 50 -8.76 -1.23 -9.69
N LEU A 51 -8.28 0.03 -9.82
CA LEU A 51 -9.13 1.21 -9.65
C LEU A 51 -10.31 1.22 -10.63
N ALA A 52 -10.10 0.84 -11.89
CA ALA A 52 -11.18 0.72 -12.88
C ALA A 52 -12.24 -0.31 -12.47
N CYS A 53 -11.81 -1.48 -11.97
CA CYS A 53 -12.72 -2.50 -11.42
C CYS A 53 -13.47 -2.00 -10.17
N VAL A 54 -12.80 -1.29 -9.28
CA VAL A 54 -13.40 -0.69 -8.08
C VAL A 54 -14.48 0.33 -8.46
N ARG A 55 -14.18 1.21 -9.40
CA ARG A 55 -15.15 2.22 -9.88
C ARG A 55 -16.27 1.62 -10.69
N GLY A 56 -15.97 0.78 -11.67
CA GLY A 56 -16.94 0.24 -12.63
C GLY A 56 -17.82 -0.87 -12.06
N LEU A 57 -17.21 -1.84 -11.37
CA LEU A 57 -17.93 -3.03 -10.89
C LEU A 57 -18.48 -2.83 -9.48
N LEU A 58 -17.70 -2.29 -8.56
CA LEU A 58 -18.17 -2.03 -7.19
C LEU A 58 -18.96 -0.73 -7.08
N GLY A 59 -18.73 0.26 -7.96
CA GLY A 59 -19.32 1.61 -7.91
C GLY A 59 -18.84 2.40 -6.71
N ILE A 60 -17.60 2.18 -6.32
CA ILE A 60 -16.93 2.96 -5.30
C ILE A 60 -16.23 4.12 -5.98
N ARG A 61 -16.56 5.34 -5.59
CA ARG A 61 -15.83 6.55 -5.98
C ARG A 61 -14.56 6.64 -5.15
N VAL A 62 -13.43 6.94 -5.77
CA VAL A 62 -12.17 7.20 -5.05
C VAL A 62 -11.80 8.66 -5.24
N VAL A 63 -11.61 9.35 -4.11
CA VAL A 63 -11.23 10.77 -4.03
C VAL A 63 -9.83 10.84 -3.41
N GLU A 64 -8.95 11.60 -4.04
CA GLU A 64 -7.60 11.84 -3.56
C GLU A 64 -7.48 13.30 -3.14
N GLU A 65 -7.00 13.54 -1.93
CA GLU A 65 -6.77 14.87 -1.35
C GLU A 65 -5.29 15.02 -1.06
N GLY A 66 -4.70 16.11 -1.52
CA GLY A 66 -3.26 16.37 -1.41
C GLY A 66 -2.45 15.71 -2.54
N ARG A 67 -1.12 15.75 -2.40
CA ARG A 67 -0.18 15.19 -3.40
C ARG A 67 1.03 14.59 -2.70
N VAL A 68 1.50 13.45 -3.19
CA VAL A 68 2.79 12.89 -2.78
C VAL A 68 3.90 13.75 -3.38
N PRO A 69 4.88 14.20 -2.58
CA PRO A 69 6.05 14.92 -3.10
C PRO A 69 6.87 14.04 -4.04
N ASP A 70 7.54 14.68 -4.99
CA ASP A 70 8.48 13.99 -5.87
C ASP A 70 9.74 13.57 -5.09
N GLY A 71 10.30 12.42 -5.43
CA GLY A 71 11.54 11.91 -4.85
C GLY A 71 11.37 10.88 -3.72
N PRO A 72 12.47 10.52 -3.05
CA PRO A 72 12.46 9.46 -2.05
C PRO A 72 11.85 9.96 -0.73
N VAL A 73 10.68 9.43 -0.41
CA VAL A 73 9.95 9.66 0.85
C VAL A 73 9.52 8.32 1.44
N LEU A 74 9.28 8.27 2.73
CA LEU A 74 8.66 7.13 3.40
C LEU A 74 7.16 7.40 3.59
N ILE A 75 6.34 6.77 2.79
CA ILE A 75 4.88 6.82 2.93
C ILE A 75 4.46 5.96 4.11
N ALA A 76 3.80 6.54 5.09
CA ALA A 76 3.16 5.85 6.20
C ALA A 76 1.65 5.84 5.99
N CYS A 77 1.10 4.73 5.48
CA CYS A 77 -0.30 4.65 5.10
C CYS A 77 -1.13 3.88 6.14
N ARG A 78 -2.31 4.40 6.48
CA ARG A 78 -3.35 3.68 7.22
C ARG A 78 -3.67 2.37 6.51
N HIS A 79 -3.87 1.29 7.28
CA HIS A 79 -4.22 -0.02 6.73
C HIS A 79 -5.57 -0.51 7.24
N GLU A 80 -6.62 -0.36 6.46
CA GLU A 80 -7.98 -0.82 6.78
C GLU A 80 -8.42 -2.02 5.95
N SER A 81 -7.92 -2.13 4.70
CA SER A 81 -8.34 -3.17 3.77
C SER A 81 -7.21 -3.61 2.82
N MET A 82 -7.52 -4.42 1.82
CA MET A 82 -6.60 -4.68 0.71
C MET A 82 -6.55 -3.55 -0.32
N PHE A 83 -7.53 -2.64 -0.33
CA PHE A 83 -7.65 -1.58 -1.32
C PHE A 83 -6.36 -0.77 -1.42
N GLU A 84 -5.92 -0.16 -0.32
CA GLU A 84 -4.75 0.71 -0.28
C GLU A 84 -3.45 -0.03 -0.60
N ALA A 85 -3.34 -1.30 -0.23
CA ALA A 85 -2.14 -2.09 -0.54
C ALA A 85 -2.00 -2.38 -2.04
N VAL A 86 -3.13 -2.69 -2.70
CA VAL A 86 -3.17 -2.94 -4.15
C VAL A 86 -3.05 -1.63 -4.95
N ASP A 87 -3.48 -0.52 -4.35
CA ASP A 87 -3.47 0.79 -5.00
C ASP A 87 -2.09 1.49 -4.98
N MET A 88 -1.15 1.06 -4.12
CA MET A 88 0.18 1.67 -4.00
C MET A 88 0.92 1.83 -5.34
N PRO A 89 0.98 0.83 -6.25
CA PRO A 89 1.68 0.97 -7.53
C PRO A 89 1.06 2.02 -8.48
N ARG A 90 -0.21 2.38 -8.26
CA ARG A 90 -0.91 3.44 -8.99
C ARG A 90 -0.72 4.80 -8.32
N LEU A 91 -0.87 4.84 -7.00
CA LEU A 91 -0.82 6.07 -6.21
C LEU A 91 0.59 6.66 -6.18
N LEU A 92 1.61 5.80 -6.23
CA LEU A 92 3.01 6.17 -6.13
C LEU A 92 3.76 5.76 -7.41
N ASP A 93 4.69 6.60 -7.84
CA ASP A 93 5.54 6.24 -8.98
C ASP A 93 6.55 5.16 -8.59
N ASN A 94 6.29 3.93 -9.00
CA ASN A 94 7.21 2.80 -8.88
C ASN A 94 7.74 2.58 -7.44
N PRO A 95 6.86 2.45 -6.41
CA PRO A 95 7.29 2.41 -5.02
C PRO A 95 8.02 1.12 -4.63
N GLY A 96 8.85 1.21 -3.58
CA GLY A 96 9.17 0.06 -2.74
C GLY A 96 8.09 -0.12 -1.68
N VAL A 97 7.52 -1.31 -1.54
CA VAL A 97 6.42 -1.54 -0.58
C VAL A 97 6.79 -2.60 0.44
N PHE A 98 6.73 -2.24 1.72
CA PHE A 98 6.92 -3.19 2.81
C PHE A 98 5.69 -4.10 2.94
N ALA A 99 5.89 -5.39 2.80
CA ALA A 99 4.83 -6.39 2.79
C ALA A 99 5.21 -7.60 3.65
N LYS A 100 4.22 -8.38 4.10
CA LYS A 100 4.49 -9.64 4.80
C LYS A 100 5.34 -10.57 3.93
N ALA A 101 6.37 -11.17 4.52
CA ALA A 101 7.28 -12.08 3.79
C ALA A 101 6.54 -13.27 3.14
N GLU A 102 5.43 -13.72 3.73
CA GLU A 102 4.60 -14.79 3.18
C GLU A 102 4.00 -14.44 1.81
N LEU A 103 3.73 -13.16 1.53
CA LEU A 103 3.22 -12.75 0.22
C LEU A 103 4.25 -12.97 -0.88
N LEU A 104 5.55 -12.88 -0.57
CA LEU A 104 6.62 -13.16 -1.53
C LEU A 104 6.73 -14.65 -1.90
N ARG A 105 6.08 -15.53 -1.14
CA ARG A 105 6.03 -16.97 -1.41
C ARG A 105 4.90 -17.37 -2.38
N ILE A 106 3.99 -16.43 -2.73
CA ILE A 106 2.94 -16.69 -3.72
C ILE A 106 3.61 -16.93 -5.07
N PRO A 107 3.40 -18.10 -5.70
CA PRO A 107 4.05 -18.45 -6.96
C PRO A 107 3.84 -17.39 -8.04
N LEU A 108 4.87 -17.07 -8.79
CA LEU A 108 4.92 -16.08 -9.85
C LEU A 108 4.66 -14.64 -9.36
N TRP A 109 3.56 -14.40 -8.64
CA TRP A 109 3.19 -13.07 -8.13
C TRP A 109 4.23 -12.51 -7.14
N GLY A 110 4.66 -13.31 -6.18
CA GLY A 110 5.67 -12.91 -5.19
C GLY A 110 7.00 -12.59 -5.85
N TRP A 111 7.41 -13.38 -6.83
CA TRP A 111 8.64 -13.16 -7.59
C TRP A 111 8.56 -11.87 -8.43
N VAL A 112 7.45 -11.61 -9.11
CA VAL A 112 7.20 -10.35 -9.82
C VAL A 112 7.20 -9.17 -8.85
N GLY A 113 6.53 -9.32 -7.70
CA GLY A 113 6.47 -8.30 -6.65
C GLY A 113 7.85 -7.95 -6.09
N GLU A 114 8.69 -8.93 -5.78
CA GLU A 114 10.06 -8.70 -5.30
C GLU A 114 10.89 -7.95 -6.34
N ARG A 115 10.79 -8.33 -7.62
CA ARG A 115 11.46 -7.63 -8.73
C ARG A 115 10.93 -6.21 -8.93
N PHE A 116 9.67 -5.95 -8.68
CA PHE A 116 9.09 -4.62 -8.71
C PHE A 116 9.58 -3.76 -7.54
N GLY A 117 9.69 -4.29 -6.34
CA GLY A 117 10.13 -3.56 -5.17
C GLY A 117 9.41 -3.93 -3.88
N LEU A 118 8.72 -5.09 -3.81
CA LEU A 118 8.23 -5.59 -2.53
C LEU A 118 9.41 -5.93 -1.61
N ILE A 119 9.33 -5.45 -0.37
CA ILE A 119 10.32 -5.66 0.68
C ILE A 119 9.68 -6.54 1.75
N GLY A 120 10.11 -7.79 1.85
CA GLY A 120 9.57 -8.74 2.82
C GLY A 120 9.90 -8.34 4.25
N VAL A 121 8.87 -8.25 5.10
CA VAL A 121 8.99 -8.00 6.54
C VAL A 121 8.83 -9.31 7.28
N GLU A 122 9.92 -9.80 7.84
CA GLU A 122 9.94 -10.97 8.72
C GLU A 122 9.96 -10.47 10.17
N ARG A 123 8.86 -10.68 10.90
CA ARG A 123 8.68 -10.09 12.24
C ARG A 123 9.54 -10.77 13.31
N ASP A 124 9.89 -12.05 13.13
CA ASP A 124 10.49 -12.91 14.16
C ASP A 124 12.01 -13.10 14.01
N GLN A 125 12.66 -12.49 13.02
CA GLN A 125 14.07 -12.77 12.70
C GLN A 125 15.08 -11.72 13.19
N GLY A 126 14.70 -10.82 14.09
CA GLY A 126 15.62 -9.95 14.83
C GLY A 126 16.46 -8.98 13.95
N ALA A 127 17.65 -8.62 14.43
CA ALA A 127 18.49 -7.58 13.85
C ALA A 127 19.00 -7.88 12.42
N LYS A 128 19.19 -9.15 12.06
CA LYS A 128 19.67 -9.54 10.70
C LYS A 128 18.62 -9.26 9.64
N ALA A 129 17.35 -9.61 9.90
CA ALA A 129 16.24 -9.34 8.99
C ALA A 129 16.02 -7.83 8.81
N LEU A 130 16.07 -7.07 9.91
CA LEU A 130 15.98 -5.60 9.86
C LEU A 130 17.09 -4.99 8.98
N ARG A 131 18.33 -5.45 9.12
CA ARG A 131 19.44 -4.95 8.27
C ARG A 131 19.20 -5.24 6.80
N LYS A 132 18.77 -6.46 6.42
CA LYS A 132 18.44 -6.83 5.05
C LYS A 132 17.32 -5.96 4.49
N MET A 133 16.27 -5.77 5.28
CA MET A 133 15.12 -4.94 4.92
C MET A 133 15.53 -3.47 4.68
N VAL A 134 16.33 -2.89 5.59
CA VAL A 134 16.86 -1.53 5.45
C VAL A 134 17.81 -1.39 4.27
N ALA A 135 18.68 -2.37 4.02
CA ALA A 135 19.57 -2.36 2.87
C ALA A 135 18.79 -2.33 1.55
N ARG A 136 17.74 -3.17 1.42
CA ARG A 136 16.88 -3.17 0.24
C ARG A 136 16.08 -1.87 0.10
N ALA A 137 15.59 -1.31 1.19
CA ALA A 137 14.89 -0.02 1.21
C ALA A 137 15.81 1.12 0.73
N ARG A 138 17.06 1.15 1.20
CA ARG A 138 18.06 2.14 0.76
C ARG A 138 18.41 2.03 -0.71
N GLU A 139 18.54 0.83 -1.23
CA GLU A 139 18.76 0.59 -2.65
C GLU A 139 17.65 1.20 -3.50
N ILE A 140 16.38 0.91 -3.14
CA ILE A 140 15.20 1.42 -3.84
C ILE A 140 15.08 2.95 -3.71
N SER A 141 15.26 3.50 -2.51
CA SER A 141 15.19 4.95 -2.31
C SER A 141 16.35 5.68 -2.97
N GLY A 142 17.52 5.05 -3.08
CA GLY A 142 18.66 5.58 -3.82
C GLY A 142 18.42 5.69 -5.32
N GLU A 143 17.46 4.94 -5.87
CA GLU A 143 16.95 5.10 -7.24
C GLU A 143 15.97 6.28 -7.39
N GLY A 144 15.74 7.08 -6.33
CA GLY A 144 14.76 8.17 -6.31
C GLY A 144 13.30 7.71 -6.09
N ARG A 145 13.08 6.46 -5.73
CA ARG A 145 11.75 5.84 -5.59
C ARG A 145 11.20 6.02 -4.18
N PRO A 146 9.90 6.32 -4.02
CA PRO A 146 9.26 6.35 -2.70
C PRO A 146 9.17 4.94 -2.09
N LEU A 147 9.13 4.90 -0.76
CA LEU A 147 8.90 3.68 0.01
C LEU A 147 7.53 3.76 0.67
N ALA A 148 6.79 2.67 0.76
CA ALA A 148 5.48 2.63 1.42
C ALA A 148 5.43 1.56 2.50
N ILE A 149 5.00 1.95 3.70
CA ILE A 149 4.80 1.06 4.85
C ILE A 149 3.41 1.25 5.42
N PHE A 150 2.85 0.16 5.94
CA PHE A 150 1.65 0.17 6.80
C PHE A 150 2.13 0.08 8.26
N PRO A 151 2.30 1.21 8.95
CA PRO A 151 3.04 1.24 10.23
C PRO A 151 2.30 0.54 11.37
N GLU A 152 1.01 0.29 11.23
CA GLU A 152 0.20 -0.51 12.17
C GLU A 152 0.53 -2.01 12.07
N GLY A 153 1.16 -2.44 10.97
CA GLY A 153 1.59 -3.81 10.73
C GLY A 153 0.46 -4.82 10.48
N THR A 154 -0.78 -4.44 10.62
CA THR A 154 -1.96 -5.25 10.34
C THR A 154 -3.11 -4.33 9.93
N ARG A 155 -4.18 -4.91 9.38
CA ARG A 155 -5.40 -4.15 9.09
C ARG A 155 -6.14 -3.81 10.38
N ILE A 156 -6.44 -2.52 10.56
CA ILE A 156 -7.16 -1.98 11.71
C ILE A 156 -8.55 -1.55 11.24
N ALA A 157 -9.58 -2.01 11.95
CA ALA A 157 -10.95 -1.66 11.63
C ALA A 157 -11.17 -0.14 11.66
N HIS A 158 -12.01 0.37 10.75
CA HIS A 158 -12.43 1.76 10.78
C HIS A 158 -13.08 2.09 12.13
N GLY A 159 -12.90 3.30 12.63
CA GLY A 159 -13.32 3.71 13.97
C GLY A 159 -12.36 3.29 15.11
N SER A 160 -11.38 2.42 14.84
CA SER A 160 -10.41 1.97 15.83
C SER A 160 -9.02 2.58 15.59
N ARG A 161 -8.26 2.78 16.66
CA ARG A 161 -6.85 3.21 16.61
C ARG A 161 -5.97 2.12 17.21
N ALA A 162 -4.84 1.87 16.58
CA ALA A 162 -3.82 0.94 17.10
C ALA A 162 -2.46 1.63 17.15
N PRO A 163 -1.58 1.27 18.08
CA PRO A 163 -0.22 1.79 18.15
C PRO A 163 0.57 1.37 16.90
N LEU A 164 1.55 2.18 16.54
CA LEU A 164 2.47 1.84 15.47
C LEU A 164 3.43 0.73 15.94
N GLN A 165 3.83 -0.13 15.02
CA GLN A 165 4.82 -1.17 15.30
C GLN A 165 6.18 -0.55 15.63
N ALA A 166 6.87 -1.08 16.61
CA ALA A 166 8.17 -0.58 17.06
C ALA A 166 9.23 -0.47 15.93
N GLY A 167 9.09 -1.29 14.89
CA GLY A 167 9.94 -1.25 13.70
C GLY A 167 9.82 0.04 12.87
N PHE A 168 8.70 0.77 12.96
CA PHE A 168 8.49 2.00 12.22
C PHE A 168 9.51 3.09 12.60
N ALA A 169 9.66 3.39 13.89
CA ALA A 169 10.60 4.40 14.35
C ALA A 169 12.06 4.03 14.03
N GLY A 170 12.39 2.74 14.12
CA GLY A 170 13.71 2.24 13.71
C GLY A 170 13.96 2.45 12.22
N LEU A 171 12.98 2.15 11.38
CA LEU A 171 13.06 2.34 9.93
C LEU A 171 13.20 3.82 9.57
N TYR A 172 12.36 4.69 10.16
CA TYR A 172 12.44 6.14 10.01
C TYR A 172 13.85 6.67 10.33
N LYS A 173 14.38 6.31 11.49
CA LYS A 173 15.74 6.74 11.91
C LYS A 173 16.83 6.23 10.96
N LEU A 174 16.74 4.97 10.52
CA LEU A 174 17.77 4.34 9.69
C LEU A 174 17.73 4.81 8.24
N LEU A 175 16.57 5.17 7.72
CA LEU A 175 16.43 5.66 6.33
C LEU A 175 16.74 7.15 6.24
N GLY A 176 16.40 7.97 7.25
CA GLY A 176 16.61 9.41 7.23
C GLY A 176 15.79 10.14 6.15
N LEU A 177 14.64 9.56 5.75
CA LEU A 177 13.73 10.12 4.76
C LEU A 177 12.61 10.91 5.42
N PRO A 178 12.08 11.96 4.76
CA PRO A 178 10.81 12.56 5.18
C PRO A 178 9.69 11.52 5.18
N VAL A 179 8.76 11.62 6.15
CA VAL A 179 7.59 10.74 6.21
C VAL A 179 6.37 11.48 5.70
N VAL A 180 5.66 10.88 4.74
CA VAL A 180 4.37 11.40 4.26
C VAL A 180 3.27 10.48 4.76
N PRO A 181 2.42 10.94 5.71
CA PRO A 181 1.32 10.14 6.21
C PRO A 181 0.16 10.13 5.21
N ILE A 182 -0.49 8.97 5.07
CA ILE A 182 -1.70 8.82 4.24
C ILE A 182 -2.82 8.23 5.09
N ALA A 183 -3.92 8.97 5.24
CA ALA A 183 -5.16 8.47 5.80
C ALA A 183 -6.04 7.86 4.70
N VAL A 184 -6.75 6.79 5.01
CA VAL A 184 -7.72 6.15 4.11
C VAL A 184 -8.90 5.61 4.92
N ASP A 185 -10.12 5.67 4.35
CA ASP A 185 -11.36 5.18 4.94
C ASP A 185 -11.97 4.01 4.14
N SER A 186 -11.13 3.11 3.68
CA SER A 186 -11.54 2.00 2.80
C SER A 186 -12.30 0.89 3.51
N GLY A 187 -12.11 0.72 4.82
CA GLY A 187 -12.62 -0.38 5.62
C GLY A 187 -14.14 -0.59 5.51
N PRO A 188 -14.97 0.45 5.75
CA PRO A 188 -16.43 0.32 5.73
C PRO A 188 -17.00 -0.19 4.41
N LEU A 189 -16.34 0.07 3.30
CA LEU A 189 -16.82 -0.27 1.96
C LEU A 189 -16.15 -1.51 1.37
N TYR A 190 -14.82 -1.64 1.57
CA TYR A 190 -14.01 -2.62 0.88
C TYR A 190 -13.62 -3.83 1.75
N HIS A 191 -13.40 -3.63 3.05
CA HIS A 191 -13.06 -4.72 3.98
C HIS A 191 -14.30 -5.46 4.49
N ARG A 192 -15.10 -5.96 3.55
CA ARG A 192 -16.36 -6.68 3.81
C ARG A 192 -16.46 -7.89 2.89
N ARG A 193 -17.23 -8.91 3.33
CA ARG A 193 -17.54 -10.04 2.47
C ARG A 193 -18.23 -9.58 1.17
N TRP A 194 -19.24 -8.70 1.31
CA TRP A 194 -19.94 -8.08 0.19
C TRP A 194 -19.62 -6.59 0.22
N LYS A 195 -18.85 -6.13 -0.78
CA LYS A 195 -18.38 -4.76 -0.87
C LYS A 195 -19.52 -3.81 -1.18
N GLN A 196 -19.48 -2.63 -0.58
CA GLN A 196 -20.55 -1.65 -0.70
C GLN A 196 -20.15 -0.48 -1.57
N ARG A 197 -21.14 0.15 -2.19
CA ARG A 197 -20.99 1.44 -2.88
C ARG A 197 -20.70 2.55 -1.88
N GLY A 198 -19.99 3.55 -2.33
CA GLY A 198 -19.72 4.75 -1.54
C GLY A 198 -18.53 5.51 -2.08
N THR A 199 -17.91 6.28 -1.21
CA THR A 199 -16.69 7.02 -1.54
C THR A 199 -15.58 6.58 -0.60
N ILE A 200 -14.44 6.19 -1.15
CA ILE A 200 -13.19 6.02 -0.42
C ILE A 200 -12.39 7.29 -0.61
N THR A 201 -11.92 7.88 0.48
CA THR A 201 -11.04 9.05 0.49
C THR A 201 -9.62 8.59 0.82
N ILE A 202 -8.67 9.08 0.05
CA ILE A 202 -7.22 8.96 0.30
C ILE A 202 -6.74 10.37 0.57
N ARG A 203 -6.33 10.64 1.81
CA ARG A 203 -5.81 11.95 2.21
C ARG A 203 -4.32 11.87 2.44
N ILE A 204 -3.57 12.55 1.60
CA ILE A 204 -2.12 12.67 1.67
C ILE A 204 -1.81 13.88 2.54
N GLY A 205 -1.12 13.64 3.65
CA GLY A 205 -0.72 14.69 4.60
C GLY A 205 0.58 15.35 4.22
N GLU A 206 0.92 16.42 4.98
CA GLU A 206 2.17 17.14 4.80
C GLU A 206 3.38 16.27 5.19
N PRO A 207 4.51 16.42 4.50
CA PRO A 207 5.74 15.74 4.86
C PRO A 207 6.21 16.10 6.28
N ILE A 208 6.64 15.09 7.01
CA ILE A 208 7.26 15.24 8.33
C ILE A 208 8.75 15.00 8.16
N GLU A 209 9.55 16.02 8.47
CA GLU A 209 11.00 15.99 8.29
C GLU A 209 11.69 14.90 9.12
N PRO A 210 12.84 14.37 8.66
CA PRO A 210 13.63 13.41 9.40
C PRO A 210 14.28 14.00 10.66
N GLY A 211 14.68 13.14 11.60
CA GLY A 211 15.45 13.54 12.78
C GLY A 211 14.63 13.82 14.04
N LEU A 212 13.31 13.66 14.00
CA LEU A 212 12.47 13.84 15.19
C LEU A 212 12.67 12.69 16.21
N PRO A 213 12.50 12.97 17.52
CA PRO A 213 12.43 11.93 18.54
C PRO A 213 11.32 10.91 18.24
N ARG A 214 11.53 9.67 18.68
CA ARG A 214 10.61 8.55 18.44
C ARG A 214 9.16 8.87 18.80
N GLU A 215 8.93 9.38 20.00
CA GLU A 215 7.57 9.67 20.50
C GLU A 215 6.88 10.75 19.66
N VAL A 216 7.64 11.73 19.18
CA VAL A 216 7.12 12.83 18.36
C VAL A 216 6.71 12.34 16.98
N ILE A 217 7.58 11.56 16.30
CA ILE A 217 7.25 11.04 14.96
C ILE A 217 6.12 10.03 15.02
N GLU A 218 6.13 9.10 15.99
CA GLU A 218 5.07 8.12 16.16
C GLU A 218 3.71 8.80 16.44
N GLY A 219 3.68 9.83 17.32
CA GLY A 219 2.47 10.60 17.60
C GLY A 219 1.93 11.33 16.37
N ARG A 220 2.79 12.10 15.67
CA ARG A 220 2.39 12.83 14.45
C ARG A 220 1.86 11.91 13.36
N VAL A 221 2.55 10.81 13.10
CA VAL A 221 2.12 9.85 12.08
C VAL A 221 0.81 9.18 12.50
N LEU A 222 0.69 8.75 13.75
CA LEU A 222 -0.53 8.12 14.26
C LEU A 222 -1.74 9.03 14.13
N ASP A 223 -1.61 10.32 14.45
CA ASP A 223 -2.70 11.29 14.31
C ASP A 223 -3.06 11.52 12.85
N ALA A 224 -2.06 11.70 11.99
CA ALA A 224 -2.26 11.99 10.58
C ALA A 224 -2.89 10.83 9.80
N ILE A 225 -2.44 9.57 10.01
CA ILE A 225 -3.04 8.41 9.34
C ILE A 225 -4.45 8.10 9.82
N ASN A 226 -4.84 8.62 11.00
CA ASN A 226 -6.18 8.50 11.56
C ASN A 226 -7.08 9.72 11.27
N ALA A 227 -6.67 10.65 10.41
CA ALA A 227 -7.44 11.87 10.14
C ALA A 227 -8.84 11.63 9.54
N LEU A 228 -9.05 10.48 8.89
CA LEU A 228 -10.35 10.05 8.34
C LEU A 228 -11.05 9.00 9.21
N ASN A 229 -10.40 8.54 10.29
CA ASN A 229 -10.89 7.48 11.15
C ASN A 229 -11.86 8.06 12.20
N ARG A 230 -13.02 8.50 11.76
CA ARG A 230 -14.10 8.98 12.65
C ARG A 230 -14.97 7.80 13.06
N ALA A 231 -15.20 7.64 14.36
CA ALA A 231 -16.31 6.80 14.83
C ALA A 231 -17.61 7.52 14.43
N ASP A 232 -18.47 6.83 13.69
CA ASP A 232 -19.84 7.27 13.41
C ASP A 232 -20.67 7.26 14.70
#